data_c53f751355b7bfd0b94430770ebb91a7
#
_entry.id   c53f751355b7bfd0b94430770ebb91a7
#
_cell.length_a   1.000
_cell.length_b   1.000
_cell.length_c   1.000
_cell.angle_alpha   90.00
_cell.angle_beta   90.00
_cell.angle_gamma   90.00
#
_symmetry.space_group_name_H-M   'P 1'
#
loop_
_entity.id
_entity.type
_entity.pdbx_description
1 polymer ?
#
loop_
_entity_poly.entity_id
_entity_poly.type
_entity_poly.pdbx_seq_one_letter_code
_entity_poly.pdbx_strand_id
1 'polypeptide(L)'
;MWLLWPTYRFIRAWWRWQYEGAWSESNGAYYEFDGYPIRILMQGDSIWIAADDVFDALGLQGRQRNVARVREIAGRDGLVKAPGSQLMAFSEIGIKAWLDRRTDAVAHKFSYWLDKQVIAPYRKRQEMAGDAGTENQTE
;
A
#
# COMPACT_ATOMS: atom_id res chain seq x y z
N MET A 1 -2.61 -28.89 -4.13
CA MET A 1 -2.09 -27.51 -4.11
C MET A 1 -2.18 -26.82 -5.45
N TRP A 2 -1.90 -27.53 -6.54
CA TRP A 2 -2.06 -26.97 -7.88
C TRP A 2 -3.51 -26.63 -8.25
N LEU A 3 -4.50 -27.24 -7.59
CA LEU A 3 -5.93 -26.93 -7.77
C LEU A 3 -6.29 -25.54 -7.23
N LEU A 4 -5.54 -25.03 -6.26
CA LEU A 4 -5.77 -23.70 -5.70
C LEU A 4 -5.21 -22.58 -6.59
N TRP A 5 -4.28 -22.91 -7.45
CA TRP A 5 -3.62 -21.98 -8.32
C TRP A 5 -4.56 -21.27 -9.31
N PRO A 6 -5.41 -22.02 -10.08
CA PRO A 6 -6.36 -21.37 -10.98
C PRO A 6 -7.41 -20.56 -10.23
N THR A 7 -7.87 -21.05 -9.07
CA THR A 7 -8.85 -20.35 -8.24
C THR A 7 -8.26 -19.02 -7.73
N TYR A 8 -7.01 -19.03 -7.34
CA TYR A 8 -6.30 -17.86 -6.88
C TYR A 8 -6.18 -16.81 -7.98
N ARG A 9 -5.82 -17.21 -9.18
CA ARG A 9 -5.74 -16.29 -10.33
C ARG A 9 -7.09 -15.66 -10.65
N PHE A 10 -8.16 -16.43 -10.54
CA PHE A 10 -9.51 -15.96 -10.79
C PHE A 10 -9.93 -14.91 -9.75
N ILE A 11 -9.70 -15.19 -8.48
CA ILE A 11 -10.01 -14.26 -7.39
C ILE A 11 -9.25 -12.96 -7.56
N ARG A 12 -7.99 -13.03 -7.94
CA ARG A 12 -7.14 -11.89 -8.18
C ARG A 12 -7.65 -11.02 -9.33
N ALA A 13 -8.08 -11.64 -10.43
CA ALA A 13 -8.67 -10.94 -11.57
C ALA A 13 -9.99 -10.28 -11.18
N TRP A 14 -10.80 -10.97 -10.38
CA TRP A 14 -12.07 -10.45 -9.90
C TRP A 14 -11.87 -9.24 -8.99
N TRP A 15 -10.93 -9.31 -8.06
CA TRP A 15 -10.57 -8.20 -7.18
C TRP A 15 -10.12 -6.99 -7.98
N ARG A 16 -9.29 -7.22 -8.96
CA ARG A 16 -8.78 -6.17 -9.84
C ARG A 16 -9.92 -5.48 -10.58
N TRP A 17 -10.83 -6.26 -11.14
CA TRP A 17 -11.98 -5.74 -11.86
C TRP A 17 -12.89 -4.90 -10.95
N GLN A 18 -13.14 -5.36 -9.74
CA GLN A 18 -14.06 -4.72 -8.81
C GLN A 18 -13.54 -3.38 -8.28
N TYR A 19 -12.25 -3.28 -8.02
CA TYR A 19 -11.66 -2.09 -7.40
C TYR A 19 -10.98 -1.13 -8.38
N GLU A 20 -10.66 -1.59 -9.57
CA GLU A 20 -9.92 -0.80 -10.55
C GLU A 20 -10.67 0.47 -10.97
N GLY A 21 -12.00 0.41 -11.13
CA GLY A 21 -12.79 1.56 -11.55
C GLY A 21 -12.78 2.70 -10.54
N ALA A 22 -13.06 2.40 -9.26
CA ALA A 22 -13.12 3.41 -8.22
C ALA A 22 -11.74 3.89 -7.78
N TRP A 23 -10.76 2.97 -7.74
CA TRP A 23 -9.43 3.26 -7.22
C TRP A 23 -8.55 4.01 -8.21
N SER A 24 -8.65 3.69 -9.50
CA SER A 24 -7.86 4.34 -10.54
C SER A 24 -8.23 5.80 -10.76
N GLU A 25 -9.50 6.18 -10.54
CA GLU A 25 -9.95 7.56 -10.62
C GLU A 25 -9.27 8.45 -9.57
N SER A 26 -8.79 7.86 -8.47
CA SER A 26 -8.14 8.56 -7.37
C SER A 26 -6.61 8.43 -7.42
N ASN A 27 -6.03 8.13 -8.58
CA ASN A 27 -4.60 7.87 -8.74
C ASN A 27 -4.11 6.69 -7.91
N GLY A 28 -5.00 5.73 -7.64
CA GLY A 28 -4.65 4.51 -6.95
C GLY A 28 -4.03 3.49 -7.88
N ALA A 29 -3.22 2.62 -7.32
CA ALA A 29 -2.56 1.55 -8.04
C ALA A 29 -2.65 0.24 -7.26
N TYR A 30 -2.57 -0.87 -7.99
CA TYR A 30 -2.51 -2.20 -7.41
C TYR A 30 -1.11 -2.74 -7.55
N TYR A 31 -0.57 -3.16 -6.42
CA TYR A 31 0.71 -3.85 -6.37
C TYR A 31 0.48 -5.25 -5.85
N GLU A 32 1.40 -6.14 -6.11
CA GLU A 32 1.30 -7.52 -5.64
C GLU A 32 2.46 -7.83 -4.72
N PHE A 33 2.12 -8.26 -3.51
CA PHE A 33 3.09 -8.78 -2.56
C PHE A 33 2.75 -10.24 -2.29
N ASP A 34 3.65 -11.13 -2.67
CA ASP A 34 3.55 -12.57 -2.40
C ASP A 34 2.18 -13.15 -2.80
N GLY A 35 1.63 -12.63 -3.90
CA GLY A 35 0.33 -13.04 -4.40
C GLY A 35 -0.85 -12.23 -3.89
N TYR A 36 -0.66 -11.38 -2.89
CA TYR A 36 -1.74 -10.56 -2.34
C TYR A 36 -1.81 -9.21 -3.03
N PRO A 37 -3.01 -8.79 -3.48
CA PRO A 37 -3.16 -7.46 -4.07
C PRO A 37 -3.13 -6.40 -2.97
N ILE A 38 -2.29 -5.39 -3.14
CA ILE A 38 -2.15 -4.29 -2.20
C ILE A 38 -2.55 -3.00 -2.91
N ARG A 39 -3.60 -2.36 -2.45
CA ARG A 39 -4.07 -1.09 -3.00
C ARG A 39 -3.27 0.04 -2.39
N ILE A 40 -2.70 0.86 -3.24
CA ILE A 40 -1.86 1.98 -2.81
C ILE A 40 -2.31 3.24 -3.55
N LEU A 41 -2.58 4.30 -2.80
CA LEU A 41 -2.91 5.60 -3.34
C LEU A 41 -1.69 6.49 -3.25
N MET A 42 -1.27 7.05 -4.36
CA MET A 42 -0.14 7.97 -4.44
C MET A 42 -0.64 9.34 -4.87
N GLN A 43 -0.38 10.35 -4.06
CA GLN A 43 -0.86 11.70 -4.31
C GLN A 43 0.17 12.70 -3.84
N GLY A 44 0.80 13.41 -4.79
CA GLY A 44 1.89 14.31 -4.45
C GLY A 44 3.05 13.57 -3.79
N ASP A 45 3.48 14.03 -2.64
CA ASP A 45 4.53 13.40 -1.86
C ASP A 45 4.01 12.32 -0.91
N SER A 46 2.72 12.10 -0.90
CA SER A 46 2.08 11.22 0.08
C SER A 46 1.70 9.88 -0.52
N ILE A 47 1.85 8.84 0.28
CA ILE A 47 1.52 7.47 -0.08
C ILE A 47 0.61 6.89 1.00
N TRP A 48 -0.53 6.31 0.59
CA TRP A 48 -1.46 5.62 1.50
C TRP A 48 -1.61 4.19 1.06
N ILE A 49 -1.51 3.26 1.98
CA ILE A 49 -1.55 1.82 1.71
C ILE A 49 -2.75 1.22 2.44
N ALA A 50 -3.60 0.50 1.71
CA ALA A 50 -4.82 -0.07 2.26
C ALA A 50 -4.51 -1.01 3.43
N ALA A 51 -5.07 -0.71 4.59
CA ALA A 51 -4.77 -1.44 5.83
C ALA A 51 -5.23 -2.90 5.76
N ASP A 52 -6.44 -3.14 5.26
CA ASP A 52 -6.97 -4.49 5.16
C ASP A 52 -6.11 -5.38 4.28
N ASP A 53 -5.59 -4.82 3.18
CA ASP A 53 -4.73 -5.57 2.26
C ASP A 53 -3.40 -5.95 2.93
N VAL A 54 -2.84 -5.04 3.73
CA VAL A 54 -1.62 -5.31 4.49
C VAL A 54 -1.86 -6.40 5.52
N PHE A 55 -2.95 -6.32 6.27
CA PHE A 55 -3.28 -7.33 7.27
C PHE A 55 -3.46 -8.71 6.63
N ASP A 56 -4.14 -8.77 5.49
CA ASP A 56 -4.34 -10.03 4.75
C ASP A 56 -2.99 -10.59 4.27
N ALA A 57 -2.15 -9.74 3.71
CA ALA A 57 -0.83 -10.17 3.20
C ALA A 57 0.08 -10.69 4.31
N LEU A 58 -0.04 -10.16 5.52
CA LEU A 58 0.75 -10.58 6.66
C LEU A 58 0.09 -11.72 7.45
N GLY A 59 -1.10 -12.17 7.01
CA GLY A 59 -1.81 -13.26 7.66
C GLY A 59 -2.41 -12.89 9.01
N LEU A 60 -2.71 -11.61 9.22
CA LEU A 60 -3.24 -11.12 10.50
C LEU A 60 -4.76 -11.09 10.46
N GLN A 61 -5.39 -11.81 11.38
CA GLN A 61 -6.84 -11.83 11.53
C GLN A 61 -7.27 -10.90 12.66
N GLY A 62 -8.54 -10.48 12.63
CA GLY A 62 -9.07 -9.60 13.65
C GLY A 62 -8.77 -8.14 13.38
N ARG A 63 -9.51 -7.55 12.43
CA ARG A 63 -9.31 -6.17 11.98
C ARG A 63 -9.29 -5.16 13.11
N GLN A 64 -10.25 -5.23 14.03
CA GLN A 64 -10.36 -4.26 15.13
C GLN A 64 -9.13 -4.29 16.05
N ARG A 65 -8.65 -5.48 16.34
CA ARG A 65 -7.46 -5.66 17.19
C ARG A 65 -6.22 -5.12 16.48
N ASN A 66 -6.09 -5.39 15.19
CA ASN A 66 -4.97 -4.92 14.39
C ASN A 66 -4.96 -3.40 14.28
N VAL A 67 -6.12 -2.79 14.04
CA VAL A 67 -6.26 -1.34 13.98
C VAL A 67 -5.86 -0.70 15.31
N ALA A 68 -6.32 -1.25 16.42
CA ALA A 68 -5.98 -0.74 17.75
C ALA A 68 -4.47 -0.80 18.00
N ARG A 69 -3.83 -1.89 17.63
CA ARG A 69 -2.38 -2.05 17.78
C ARG A 69 -1.58 -1.07 16.93
N VAL A 70 -2.01 -0.88 15.70
CA VAL A 70 -1.36 0.10 14.81
C VAL A 70 -1.43 1.50 15.42
N ARG A 71 -2.59 1.88 15.93
CA ARG A 71 -2.79 3.20 16.52
C ARG A 71 -1.98 3.41 17.79
N GLU A 72 -1.74 2.36 18.56
CA GLU A 72 -0.86 2.43 19.73
C GLU A 72 0.59 2.71 19.33
N ILE A 73 1.05 2.12 18.24
CA ILE A 73 2.44 2.23 17.79
C ILE A 73 2.66 3.46 16.93
N ALA A 74 1.80 3.68 15.96
CA ALA A 74 1.97 4.71 14.92
C ALA A 74 1.18 5.98 15.16
N GLY A 75 0.30 6.00 16.18
CA GLY A 75 -0.56 7.13 16.47
C GLY A 75 -1.79 7.19 15.57
N ARG A 76 -2.62 8.20 15.80
CA ARG A 76 -3.86 8.37 15.03
C ARG A 76 -3.61 8.69 13.56
N ASP A 77 -2.54 9.42 13.28
CA ASP A 77 -2.19 9.81 11.92
C ASP A 77 -1.54 8.68 11.12
N GLY A 78 -1.15 7.60 11.79
CA GLY A 78 -0.56 6.44 11.12
C GLY A 78 -1.57 5.59 10.38
N LEU A 79 -2.85 5.69 10.73
CA LEU A 79 -3.91 4.89 10.12
C LEU A 79 -5.17 5.76 9.99
N VAL A 80 -5.42 6.24 8.78
CA VAL A 80 -6.48 7.21 8.47
C VAL A 80 -7.25 6.75 7.24
N LYS A 81 -8.36 7.42 6.93
CA LYS A 81 -9.06 7.19 5.67
C LYS A 81 -8.25 7.81 4.53
N ALA A 82 -8.08 7.06 3.45
CA ALA A 82 -7.38 7.57 2.27
C ALA A 82 -8.17 8.76 1.67
N PRO A 83 -7.48 9.80 1.18
CA PRO A 83 -8.18 10.97 0.62
C PRO A 83 -9.13 10.59 -0.51
N GLY A 84 -10.36 11.09 -0.45
CA GLY A 84 -11.38 10.80 -1.44
C GLY A 84 -11.95 9.40 -1.39
N SER A 85 -11.70 8.66 -0.31
CA SER A 85 -12.11 7.27 -0.15
C SER A 85 -12.61 7.01 1.27
N GLN A 86 -13.42 5.97 1.44
CA GLN A 86 -13.80 5.48 2.75
C GLN A 86 -12.84 4.40 3.26
N LEU A 87 -11.82 4.09 2.48
CA LEU A 87 -10.88 3.03 2.77
C LEU A 87 -9.88 3.46 3.84
N MET A 88 -9.76 2.64 4.89
CA MET A 88 -8.75 2.87 5.92
C MET A 88 -7.37 2.50 5.39
N ALA A 89 -6.42 3.40 5.57
CA ALA A 89 -5.09 3.25 4.99
C ALA A 89 -3.99 3.70 5.93
N PHE A 90 -2.84 3.05 5.80
CA PHE A 90 -1.63 3.51 6.48
C PHE A 90 -1.03 4.69 5.73
N SER A 91 -0.57 5.69 6.46
CA SER A 91 0.38 6.65 5.92
C SER A 91 1.76 5.97 5.79
N GLU A 92 2.65 6.56 5.01
CA GLU A 92 4.00 6.02 4.83
C GLU A 92 4.74 5.91 6.16
N ILE A 93 4.70 6.98 6.95
CA ILE A 93 5.34 7.03 8.27
C ILE A 93 4.71 5.99 9.20
N GLY A 94 3.39 5.89 9.17
CA GLY A 94 2.65 4.97 10.03
C GLY A 94 2.99 3.52 9.75
N ILE A 95 3.03 3.12 8.49
CA ILE A 95 3.33 1.73 8.15
C ILE A 95 4.78 1.38 8.48
N LYS A 96 5.70 2.29 8.27
CA LYS A 96 7.11 2.06 8.63
C LYS A 96 7.29 1.90 10.12
N ALA A 97 6.66 2.76 10.91
CA ALA A 97 6.72 2.68 12.38
C ALA A 97 6.16 1.35 12.88
N TRP A 98 5.03 0.92 12.32
CA TRP A 98 4.40 -0.33 12.73
C TRP A 98 5.21 -1.54 12.32
N LEU A 99 5.71 -1.58 11.08
CA LEU A 99 6.53 -2.69 10.60
C LEU A 99 7.85 -2.82 11.36
N ASP A 100 8.45 -1.70 11.75
CA ASP A 100 9.70 -1.72 12.52
C ASP A 100 9.54 -2.37 13.89
N ARG A 101 8.33 -2.34 14.44
CA ARG A 101 8.02 -2.97 15.74
C ARG A 101 7.75 -4.47 15.62
N ARG A 102 7.55 -4.96 14.41
CA ARG A 102 7.27 -6.37 14.20
C ARG A 102 8.57 -7.15 14.04
N THR A 103 8.56 -8.39 14.55
CA THR A 103 9.73 -9.27 14.52
C THR A 103 9.57 -10.44 13.55
N ASP A 104 8.38 -10.62 12.97
CA ASP A 104 8.12 -11.74 12.08
C ASP A 104 8.77 -11.53 10.70
N ALA A 105 9.19 -12.65 10.09
CA ALA A 105 9.92 -12.63 8.81
C ALA A 105 9.06 -12.03 7.68
N VAL A 106 7.75 -12.27 7.69
CA VAL A 106 6.83 -11.75 6.67
C VAL A 106 6.77 -10.23 6.72
N ALA A 107 6.76 -9.65 7.91
CA ALA A 107 6.75 -8.20 8.08
C ALA A 107 8.04 -7.56 7.54
N HIS A 108 9.18 -8.17 7.79
CA HIS A 108 10.45 -7.70 7.24
C HIS A 108 10.48 -7.80 5.72
N LYS A 109 9.98 -8.89 5.17
CA LYS A 109 9.87 -9.10 3.75
C LYS A 109 8.96 -8.06 3.10
N PHE A 110 7.83 -7.77 3.75
CA PHE A 110 6.88 -6.75 3.28
C PHE A 110 7.51 -5.36 3.30
N SER A 111 8.21 -5.01 4.37
CA SER A 111 8.89 -3.73 4.49
C SER A 111 9.93 -3.52 3.38
N TYR A 112 10.72 -4.55 3.12
CA TYR A 112 11.71 -4.52 2.03
C TYR A 112 11.03 -4.35 0.67
N TRP A 113 9.98 -5.14 0.43
CA TRP A 113 9.21 -5.06 -0.81
C TRP A 113 8.61 -3.67 -1.02
N LEU A 114 8.03 -3.11 0.04
CA LEU A 114 7.40 -1.80 -0.02
C LEU A 114 8.42 -0.72 -0.41
N ASP A 115 9.58 -0.73 0.22
CA ASP A 115 10.63 0.25 -0.07
C ASP A 115 11.16 0.11 -1.50
N LYS A 116 11.45 -1.12 -1.93
CA LYS A 116 12.12 -1.36 -3.21
C LYS A 116 11.18 -1.34 -4.40
N GLN A 117 9.95 -1.82 -4.24
CA GLN A 117 9.02 -1.96 -5.36
C GLN A 117 8.00 -0.83 -5.47
N VAL A 118 7.75 -0.11 -4.39
CA VAL A 118 6.70 0.92 -4.36
C VAL A 118 7.27 2.31 -4.09
N ILE A 119 7.91 2.50 -2.96
CA ILE A 119 8.29 3.82 -2.48
C ILE A 119 9.46 4.39 -3.31
N ALA A 120 10.55 3.68 -3.44
CA ALA A 120 11.72 4.15 -4.17
C ALA A 120 11.42 4.45 -5.64
N PRO A 121 10.72 3.58 -6.40
CA PRO A 121 10.37 3.90 -7.78
C PRO A 121 9.46 5.12 -7.90
N TYR A 122 8.51 5.27 -6.98
CA TYR A 122 7.59 6.42 -7.00
C TYR A 122 8.34 7.73 -6.76
N ARG A 123 9.21 7.77 -5.77
CA ARG A 123 10.01 8.98 -5.48
C ARG A 123 10.96 9.32 -6.61
N LYS A 124 11.54 8.31 -7.23
CA LYS A 124 12.41 8.53 -8.39
C LYS A 124 11.64 9.15 -9.55
N ARG A 125 10.43 8.69 -9.80
CA ARG A 125 9.58 9.26 -10.86
C ARG A 125 9.20 10.72 -10.54
N GLN A 126 8.95 11.04 -9.28
CA GLN A 126 8.66 12.41 -8.86
C GLN A 126 9.85 13.34 -9.04
N GLU A 127 11.04 12.87 -8.71
CA GLU A 127 12.28 13.64 -8.92
C GLU A 127 12.50 13.94 -10.39
N MET A 128 12.30 12.94 -11.25
CA MET A 128 12.44 13.09 -12.70
C MET A 128 11.39 14.07 -13.26
N ALA A 129 10.17 14.00 -12.78
CA ALA A 129 9.11 14.93 -13.18
C ALA A 129 9.39 16.35 -12.72
N GLY A 130 9.92 16.51 -11.50
CA GLY A 130 10.32 17.81 -10.96
C GLY A 130 11.45 18.45 -11.74
N ASP A 131 12.45 17.65 -12.10
CA ASP A 131 13.59 18.12 -12.91
C ASP A 131 13.15 18.53 -14.30
N ALA A 132 12.28 17.74 -14.94
CA ALA A 132 11.72 18.06 -16.25
C ALA A 132 10.91 19.35 -16.22
N GLY A 133 10.12 19.53 -15.14
CA GLY A 133 9.34 20.75 -14.94
C GLY A 133 10.22 21.98 -14.72
N THR A 134 11.34 21.83 -14.02
CA THR A 134 12.28 22.91 -13.77
C THR A 134 13.02 23.31 -15.06
N GLU A 135 13.39 22.36 -15.88
CA GLU A 135 14.01 22.63 -17.17
C GLU A 135 13.10 23.43 -18.09
N ASN A 136 11.83 23.08 -18.13
CA ASN A 136 10.83 23.77 -18.96
C ASN A 136 10.56 25.20 -18.47
N GLN A 137 10.77 25.50 -17.21
CA GLN A 137 10.58 26.84 -16.66
C GLN A 137 11.75 27.79 -16.89
N THR A 138 12.93 27.27 -17.20
CA THR A 138 14.11 28.09 -17.44
C THR A 138 14.28 28.55 -18.88
N GLU A 139 13.44 28.08 -19.77
CA GLU A 139 13.38 28.57 -21.15
C GLU A 139 12.40 29.73 -21.29
#